data_db7e2cdbc18c195dcbdaeda1a501eddf
#
_entry.id   db7e2cdbc18c195dcbdaeda1a501eddf
#
_cell.length_a   1.000
_cell.length_b   1.000
_cell.length_c   1.000
_cell.angle_alpha   90.00
_cell.angle_beta   90.00
_cell.angle_gamma   90.00
#
_symmetry.space_group_name_H-M   'P 1'
#
loop_
_entity.id
_entity.type
_entity.pdbx_description
1 polymer ?
#
loop_
_entity_poly.entity_id
_entity_poly.type
_entity_poly.pdbx_seq_one_letter_code
_entity_poly.pdbx_strand_id
1 'polypeptide(L)'
;LVILTHGGNDLLRLMDERETEENLRQMILLIRQHGVSVVLVGVPAPGIMLSPPGLYSNLAEQFNLPYEDEVLSYIYRRASLKSDPIHPNARGYRKLAQSLAELLEEGGALK
;
A
#
# COMPACT_ATOMS: atom_id res chain seq x y z
N LEU A 1 2.97 15.41 0.30
CA LEU A 1 2.93 14.00 0.71
C LEU A 1 2.01 13.21 -0.19
N VAL A 2 2.52 12.12 -0.73
CA VAL A 2 1.73 11.18 -1.54
C VAL A 2 1.62 9.86 -0.79
N ILE A 3 0.40 9.35 -0.67
CA ILE A 3 0.13 8.01 -0.16
C ILE A 3 -0.07 7.12 -1.39
N LEU A 4 0.88 6.22 -1.63
CA LEU A 4 0.91 5.40 -2.82
C LEU A 4 0.35 4.01 -2.50
N THR A 5 -0.84 3.73 -3.04
CA THR A 5 -1.54 2.46 -2.91
C THR A 5 -1.82 1.93 -4.31
N HIS A 6 -0.87 1.20 -4.87
CA HIS A 6 -0.92 0.79 -6.27
C HIS A 6 -0.38 -0.64 -6.43
N GLY A 7 -0.82 -1.30 -7.48
CA GLY A 7 -0.36 -2.64 -7.84
C GLY A 7 -1.42 -3.72 -7.70
N GLY A 8 -2.53 -3.45 -7.01
CA GLY A 8 -3.60 -4.43 -6.81
C GLY A 8 -4.21 -4.92 -8.13
N ASN A 9 -4.46 -4.02 -9.07
CA ASN A 9 -5.00 -4.37 -10.38
C ASN A 9 -4.01 -5.18 -11.20
N ASP A 10 -2.73 -4.85 -11.14
CA ASP A 10 -1.67 -5.59 -11.83
C ASP A 10 -1.58 -7.02 -11.31
N LEU A 11 -1.65 -7.20 -9.99
CA LEU A 11 -1.62 -8.51 -9.35
C LEU A 11 -2.87 -9.31 -9.65
N LEU A 12 -4.05 -8.66 -9.72
CA LEU A 12 -5.30 -9.30 -10.14
C LEU A 12 -5.24 -9.83 -11.56
N ARG A 13 -4.54 -9.15 -12.44
CA ARG A 13 -4.36 -9.54 -13.83
C ARG A 13 -3.22 -10.54 -14.04
N LEU A 14 -2.66 -11.05 -12.95
CA LEU A 14 -1.53 -11.98 -12.95
C LEU A 14 -0.31 -11.42 -13.71
N MET A 15 -0.11 -10.11 -13.64
CA MET A 15 1.08 -9.47 -14.18
C MET A 15 2.31 -9.91 -13.39
N ASP A 16 3.47 -9.91 -14.04
CA ASP A 16 4.73 -10.22 -13.40
C ASP A 16 5.01 -9.22 -12.26
N GLU A 17 5.31 -9.73 -11.07
CA GLU A 17 5.65 -8.90 -9.91
C GLU A 17 6.83 -7.96 -10.18
N ARG A 18 7.76 -8.35 -11.05
CA ARG A 18 8.89 -7.51 -11.46
C ARG A 18 8.44 -6.27 -12.21
N GLU A 19 7.44 -6.41 -13.08
CA GLU A 19 6.86 -5.28 -13.80
C GLU A 19 6.14 -4.35 -12.85
N THR A 20 5.38 -4.89 -11.92
CA THR A 20 4.69 -4.11 -10.89
C THR A 20 5.71 -3.36 -10.03
N GLU A 21 6.76 -4.03 -9.58
CA GLU A 21 7.83 -3.41 -8.79
C GLU A 21 8.50 -2.27 -9.55
N GLU A 22 8.84 -2.49 -10.83
CA GLU A 22 9.48 -1.46 -11.65
C GLU A 22 8.57 -0.26 -11.89
N ASN A 23 7.29 -0.50 -12.15
CA ASN A 23 6.31 0.58 -12.32
C ASN A 23 6.20 1.42 -11.05
N LEU A 24 6.12 0.78 -9.89
CA LEU A 24 6.09 1.47 -8.61
C LEU A 24 7.39 2.25 -8.35
N ARG A 25 8.54 1.66 -8.70
CA ARG A 25 9.83 2.33 -8.57
C ARG A 25 9.85 3.62 -9.38
N GLN A 26 9.38 3.58 -10.62
CA GLN A 26 9.32 4.76 -11.48
C GLN A 26 8.39 5.83 -10.90
N MET A 27 7.24 5.43 -10.35
CA MET A 27 6.31 6.34 -9.70
C MET A 27 6.95 7.02 -8.48
N ILE A 28 7.64 6.26 -7.64
CA ILE A 28 8.33 6.80 -6.46
C ILE A 28 9.41 7.80 -6.88
N LEU A 29 10.21 7.45 -7.87
CA LEU A 29 11.26 8.34 -8.39
C LEU A 29 10.69 9.64 -8.93
N LEU A 30 9.60 9.57 -9.68
CA LEU A 30 8.94 10.75 -10.22
C LEU A 30 8.42 11.66 -9.11
N ILE A 31 7.78 11.10 -8.10
CA ILE A 31 7.26 11.88 -6.96
C ILE A 31 8.42 12.55 -6.22
N ARG A 32 9.50 11.84 -5.98
CA ARG A 32 10.67 12.38 -5.29
C ARG A 32 11.38 13.45 -6.07
N GLN A 33 11.39 13.38 -7.40
CA GLN A 33 11.95 14.44 -8.25
C GLN A 33 11.22 15.76 -8.06
N HIS A 34 9.96 15.73 -7.65
CA HIS A 34 9.18 16.92 -7.33
C HIS A 34 9.31 17.37 -5.87
N GLY A 35 10.22 16.75 -5.10
CA GLY A 35 10.46 17.12 -3.71
C GLY A 35 9.34 16.70 -2.76
N VAL A 36 8.54 15.72 -3.13
CA VAL A 36 7.38 15.27 -2.36
C VAL A 36 7.69 13.96 -1.65
N SER A 37 7.26 13.87 -0.39
CA SER A 37 7.41 12.65 0.41
C SER A 37 6.39 11.58 -0.01
N VAL A 38 6.79 10.31 0.10
CA VAL A 38 5.95 9.15 -0.26
C VAL A 38 5.76 8.26 0.95
N VAL A 39 4.52 7.83 1.17
CA VAL A 39 4.17 6.72 2.06
C VAL A 39 3.66 5.58 1.20
N LEU A 40 4.20 4.39 1.39
CA LEU A 40 3.86 3.21 0.61
C LEU A 40 2.88 2.33 1.39
N VAL A 41 1.80 1.89 0.72
CA VAL A 41 0.84 0.94 1.28
C VAL A 41 0.98 -0.38 0.52
N GLY A 42 1.24 -1.46 1.24
CA GLY A 42 1.30 -2.79 0.66
C GLY A 42 -0.09 -3.30 0.31
N VAL A 43 -0.26 -3.77 -0.93
CA VAL A 43 -1.53 -4.30 -1.43
C VAL A 43 -1.40 -5.82 -1.52
N PRO A 44 -2.21 -6.59 -0.75
CA PRO A 44 -2.16 -8.04 -0.83
C PRO A 44 -2.57 -8.54 -2.21
N ALA A 45 -1.88 -9.56 -2.70
CA ALA A 45 -2.31 -10.27 -3.90
C ALA A 45 -3.58 -11.05 -3.58
N PRO A 46 -4.55 -11.14 -4.51
CA PRO A 46 -5.72 -11.99 -4.33
C PRO A 46 -5.29 -13.45 -4.23
N GLY A 47 -5.88 -14.19 -3.29
CA GLY A 47 -5.58 -15.61 -3.13
C GLY A 47 -5.54 -16.04 -1.67
N ILE A 48 -4.91 -17.18 -1.42
CA ILE A 48 -4.91 -17.85 -0.11
C ILE A 48 -4.08 -17.08 0.93
N MET A 49 -3.01 -16.42 0.50
CA MET A 49 -2.10 -15.68 1.37
C MET A 49 -2.40 -14.19 1.25
N LEU A 50 -3.20 -13.66 2.19
CA LEU A 50 -3.57 -12.25 2.22
C LEU A 50 -2.45 -11.40 2.84
N SER A 51 -1.28 -11.43 2.23
CA SER A 51 -0.17 -10.55 2.60
C SER A 51 0.38 -9.85 1.36
N PRO A 52 0.90 -8.62 1.51
CA PRO A 52 1.52 -7.94 0.38
C PRO A 52 2.73 -8.72 -0.13
N PRO A 53 2.96 -8.78 -1.46
CA PRO A 53 4.18 -9.36 -2.00
C PRO A 53 5.43 -8.62 -1.51
N GLY A 54 6.56 -9.31 -1.51
CA GLY A 54 7.83 -8.77 -1.05
C GLY A 54 8.32 -7.55 -1.82
N LEU A 55 7.80 -7.30 -3.01
CA LEU A 55 8.15 -6.12 -3.81
C LEU A 55 7.93 -4.80 -3.05
N TYR A 56 6.86 -4.72 -2.24
CA TYR A 56 6.56 -3.51 -1.47
C TYR A 56 7.60 -3.25 -0.37
N SER A 57 7.96 -4.28 0.39
CA SER A 57 8.99 -4.14 1.41
C SER A 57 10.36 -3.81 0.79
N ASN A 58 10.67 -4.40 -0.36
CA ASN A 58 11.90 -4.10 -1.09
C ASN A 58 11.97 -2.63 -1.50
N LEU A 59 10.88 -2.08 -2.01
CA LEU A 59 10.82 -0.66 -2.41
C LEU A 59 10.88 0.26 -1.19
N ALA A 60 10.17 -0.08 -0.12
CA ALA A 60 10.20 0.70 1.12
C ALA A 60 11.62 0.76 1.69
N GLU A 61 12.34 -0.35 1.67
CA GLU A 61 13.72 -0.42 2.12
C GLU A 61 14.66 0.36 1.18
N GLN A 62 14.53 0.17 -0.12
CA GLN A 62 15.36 0.84 -1.14
C GLN A 62 15.30 2.36 -1.01
N PHE A 63 14.12 2.91 -0.78
CA PHE A 63 13.89 4.36 -0.73
C PHE A 63 13.70 4.90 0.69
N ASN A 64 13.81 4.05 1.71
CA ASN A 64 13.61 4.41 3.11
C ASN A 64 12.25 5.10 3.33
N LEU A 65 11.18 4.46 2.86
CA LEU A 65 9.82 4.98 2.93
C LEU A 65 9.09 4.49 4.17
N PRO A 66 8.23 5.31 4.80
CA PRO A 66 7.20 4.80 5.69
C PRO A 66 6.34 3.80 4.94
N TYR A 67 6.08 2.64 5.54
CA TYR A 67 5.42 1.52 4.86
C TYR A 67 4.32 0.94 5.75
N GLU A 68 3.08 0.93 5.24
CA GLU A 68 1.96 0.25 5.87
C GLU A 68 1.78 -1.12 5.22
N ASP A 69 2.06 -2.18 5.95
CA ASP A 69 2.13 -3.54 5.42
C ASP A 69 0.98 -4.46 5.85
N GLU A 70 0.13 -4.04 6.78
CA GLU A 70 -0.87 -4.93 7.39
C GLU A 70 -2.32 -4.53 7.19
N VAL A 71 -2.63 -3.25 7.07
CA VAL A 71 -4.01 -2.76 7.16
C VAL A 71 -4.91 -3.31 6.07
N LEU A 72 -4.46 -3.40 4.84
CA LEU A 72 -5.27 -3.94 3.75
C LEU A 72 -5.49 -5.45 3.91
N SER A 73 -4.50 -6.18 4.38
CA SER A 73 -4.66 -7.60 4.73
C SER A 73 -5.67 -7.79 5.85
N TYR A 74 -5.63 -6.94 6.87
CA TYR A 74 -6.61 -6.93 7.95
C TYR A 74 -8.02 -6.71 7.41
N ILE A 75 -8.19 -5.72 6.54
CA ILE A 75 -9.49 -5.37 5.94
C ILE A 75 -10.00 -6.53 5.08
N TYR A 76 -9.13 -7.09 4.23
CA TYR A 76 -9.54 -8.13 3.27
C TYR A 76 -9.91 -9.46 3.94
N ARG A 77 -9.47 -9.69 5.17
CA ARG A 77 -9.87 -10.87 5.95
C ARG A 77 -11.23 -10.72 6.64
N ARG A 78 -11.84 -9.54 6.58
CA ARG A 78 -13.08 -9.25 7.31
C ARG A 78 -14.17 -8.76 6.38
N ALA A 79 -15.23 -9.59 6.24
CA ALA A 79 -16.37 -9.26 5.39
C ALA A 79 -17.04 -7.95 5.82
N SER A 80 -17.05 -7.65 7.12
CA SER A 80 -17.66 -6.42 7.66
C SER A 80 -16.96 -5.13 7.23
N LEU A 81 -15.74 -5.22 6.69
CA LEU A 81 -14.94 -4.07 6.27
C LEU A 81 -14.83 -3.96 4.75
N LYS A 82 -15.51 -4.83 4.01
CA LYS A 82 -15.42 -4.88 2.54
C LYS A 82 -16.76 -4.65 1.89
N SER A 83 -16.75 -3.96 0.74
CA SER A 83 -17.90 -3.88 -0.16
C SER A 83 -17.89 -5.04 -1.18
N ASP A 84 -16.71 -5.49 -1.59
CA ASP A 84 -16.49 -6.67 -2.44
C ASP A 84 -15.12 -7.29 -2.08
N PRO A 85 -14.69 -8.39 -2.76
CA PRO A 85 -13.45 -9.08 -2.37
C PRO A 85 -12.17 -8.24 -2.39
N ILE A 86 -12.15 -7.10 -3.09
CA ILE A 86 -10.94 -6.30 -3.28
C ILE A 86 -11.08 -4.84 -2.88
N HIS A 87 -12.28 -4.42 -2.44
CA HIS A 87 -12.51 -3.01 -2.06
C HIS A 87 -13.02 -2.91 -0.62
N PRO A 88 -12.42 -2.03 0.18
CA PRO A 88 -12.96 -1.71 1.50
C PRO A 88 -14.31 -1.03 1.38
N ASN A 89 -15.16 -1.22 2.39
CA ASN A 89 -16.35 -0.37 2.57
C ASN A 89 -16.00 0.87 3.39
N ALA A 90 -16.99 1.67 3.80
CA ALA A 90 -16.74 2.89 4.56
C ALA A 90 -15.98 2.63 5.87
N ARG A 91 -16.30 1.54 6.58
CA ARG A 91 -15.58 1.15 7.80
C ARG A 91 -14.16 0.73 7.51
N GLY A 92 -13.95 0.00 6.40
CA GLY A 92 -12.62 -0.41 5.94
C GLY A 92 -11.75 0.78 5.59
N TYR A 93 -12.28 1.75 4.85
CA TYR A 93 -11.55 2.98 4.53
C TYR A 93 -11.22 3.80 5.78
N ARG A 94 -12.12 3.82 6.77
CA ARG A 94 -11.83 4.49 8.05
C ARG A 94 -10.67 3.80 8.77
N LYS A 95 -10.65 2.47 8.77
CA LYS A 95 -9.55 1.69 9.36
C LYS A 95 -8.23 1.99 8.64
N LEU A 96 -8.25 2.05 7.31
CA LEU A 96 -7.09 2.41 6.51
C LEU A 96 -6.58 3.81 6.87
N ALA A 97 -7.49 4.78 6.95
CA ALA A 97 -7.14 6.16 7.30
C ALA A 97 -6.53 6.26 8.69
N GLN A 98 -7.06 5.53 9.68
CA GLN A 98 -6.52 5.50 11.04
C GLN A 98 -5.11 4.93 11.06
N SER A 99 -4.87 3.82 10.37
CA SER A 99 -3.55 3.20 10.29
C SER A 99 -2.52 4.11 9.63
N LEU A 100 -2.91 4.80 8.57
CA LEU A 100 -2.03 5.76 7.89
C LEU A 100 -1.75 6.98 8.76
N ALA A 101 -2.75 7.49 9.46
CA ALA A 101 -2.57 8.63 10.38
C ALA A 101 -1.58 8.26 11.50
N GLU A 102 -1.70 7.09 12.08
CA GLU A 102 -0.77 6.60 13.12
C GLU A 102 0.65 6.48 12.58
N LEU A 103 0.81 5.93 11.38
CA LEU A 103 2.12 5.80 10.74
C LEU A 103 2.76 7.15 10.49
N LEU A 104 1.99 8.12 10.00
CA LEU A 104 2.47 9.47 9.74
C LEU A 104 2.83 10.21 11.04
N GLU A 105 2.04 10.02 12.09
CA GLU A 105 2.31 10.58 13.43
C GLU A 105 3.62 10.04 13.98
N GLU A 106 3.81 8.73 13.95
CA GLU A 106 5.05 8.08 14.40
C GLU A 106 6.27 8.58 13.62
N GLY A 107 6.11 8.83 12.32
CA GLY A 107 7.16 9.39 11.47
C GLY A 107 7.38 10.89 11.63
N GLY A 108 6.55 11.58 12.44
CA GLY A 108 6.66 13.02 12.66
C GLY A 108 6.10 13.89 11.54
N ALA A 109 5.34 13.32 10.61
CA ALA A 109 4.76 14.06 9.48
C ALA A 109 3.53 14.88 9.88
N LEU A 110 2.84 14.47 10.93
CA LEU A 110 1.66 15.16 11.49
C LEU A 110 2.00 15.72 12.86
N LYS A 111 2.35 16.96 12.89
CA LYS A 111 2.65 17.67 14.15
C LYS A 111 1.82 18.92 14.28
#